data_ed837c14ec72a558047e200ebf2e3054
#
_entry.id   ed837c14ec72a558047e200ebf2e3054
#
_cell.length_a   1.000
_cell.length_b   1.000
_cell.length_c   1.000
_cell.angle_alpha   90.00
_cell.angle_beta   90.00
_cell.angle_gamma   90.00
#
_symmetry.space_group_name_H-M   'P 1'
#
loop_
_entity.id
_entity.type
_entity.pdbx_description
1 polymer ?
#
loop_
_entity_poly.entity_id
_entity_poly.type
_entity_poly.pdbx_seq_one_letter_code
_entity_poly.pdbx_strand_id
1 'polypeptide(L)'
;MSVALRNSAEFDNAPLEMGGVARARLNGRGAVTNRSGRYEPIAYEPVDDGWESLAELEALATEVQEVPARRIITRNSSPDIGFDRSINPYRGCEHGCIYCFARPTHAFLGLSPGLDFETKLFAKTNAAAALERELAEPSYRPRTIAIGTNTDPYQPIERRYRIMRRILEVLSAANHPVGIVTKSALVLRDLDLLSSMAARGLVKV
;
A
#
# COMPACT_ATOMS: atom_id res chain seq x y z
N MET A 1 24.49 13.24 -17.05
CA MET A 1 24.03 12.73 -15.74
C MET A 1 24.81 13.39 -14.63
N SER A 2 24.20 14.33 -13.90
CA SER A 2 24.85 14.98 -12.76
C SER A 2 24.35 14.31 -11.48
N VAL A 3 25.26 13.68 -10.75
CA VAL A 3 24.97 13.02 -9.47
C VAL A 3 25.31 13.99 -8.36
N ALA A 4 24.32 14.42 -7.61
CA ALA A 4 24.52 15.27 -6.44
C ALA A 4 24.35 14.44 -5.16
N LEU A 5 25.43 14.27 -4.40
CA LEU A 5 25.42 13.71 -3.06
C LEU A 5 24.85 14.75 -2.09
N ARG A 6 23.76 14.43 -1.39
CA ARG A 6 23.22 15.28 -0.32
C ARG A 6 23.48 14.66 1.05
N ASN A 7 24.03 15.47 1.93
CA ASN A 7 24.15 15.14 3.35
C ASN A 7 22.79 15.23 4.02
N SER A 8 22.47 14.29 4.91
CA SER A 8 21.15 13.98 5.48
C SER A 8 20.62 14.96 6.54
N ALA A 9 21.09 16.22 6.60
CA ALA A 9 20.83 17.09 7.76
C ALA A 9 20.06 18.40 7.50
N GLU A 10 19.66 18.73 6.27
CA GLU A 10 18.94 19.98 6.03
C GLU A 10 17.72 19.78 5.15
N PHE A 11 16.54 19.70 5.80
CA PHE A 11 15.26 19.93 5.15
C PHE A 11 14.98 21.43 5.19
N ASP A 12 15.47 22.15 4.21
CA ASP A 12 15.14 23.56 4.06
C ASP A 12 13.89 23.70 3.17
N ASN A 13 12.83 24.28 3.74
CA ASN A 13 11.57 24.61 3.07
C ASN A 13 11.69 25.87 2.19
N ALA A 14 12.83 26.14 1.61
CA ALA A 14 13.00 27.29 0.72
C ALA A 14 12.25 27.08 -0.61
N PRO A 15 11.52 28.05 -1.13
CA PRO A 15 10.92 27.98 -2.46
C PRO A 15 12.05 27.93 -3.49
N LEU A 16 12.06 26.85 -4.30
CA LEU A 16 13.03 26.67 -5.37
C LEU A 16 12.71 27.60 -6.54
N GLU A 17 13.14 28.84 -6.44
CA GLU A 17 13.40 29.67 -7.61
C GLU A 17 14.76 29.29 -8.19
N MET A 18 14.77 28.40 -9.15
CA MET A 18 15.90 28.20 -10.03
C MET A 18 15.44 28.07 -11.47
N GLY A 19 16.11 28.86 -12.30
CA GLY A 19 15.77 29.12 -13.69
C GLY A 19 15.45 27.88 -14.53
N GLY A 20 14.35 27.92 -15.18
CA GLY A 20 14.14 27.51 -16.56
C GLY A 20 14.15 26.06 -16.95
N VAL A 21 14.35 25.08 -16.06
CA VAL A 21 14.27 23.67 -16.44
C VAL A 21 12.87 23.15 -16.11
N ALA A 22 12.08 22.91 -17.14
CA ALA A 22 10.75 22.29 -16.97
C ALA A 22 10.89 20.90 -16.34
N ARG A 23 10.35 20.72 -15.12
CA ARG A 23 10.26 19.40 -14.49
C ARG A 23 9.23 18.57 -15.21
N ALA A 24 9.61 17.39 -15.68
CA ALA A 24 8.65 16.45 -16.24
C ALA A 24 7.57 16.10 -15.19
N ARG A 25 6.32 16.38 -15.52
CA ARG A 25 5.18 15.93 -14.74
C ARG A 25 4.85 14.51 -15.16
N LEU A 26 5.11 13.56 -14.28
CA LEU A 26 4.65 12.20 -14.45
C LEU A 26 3.16 12.13 -14.09
N ASN A 27 2.33 11.65 -15.00
CA ASN A 27 0.89 11.55 -14.78
C ASN A 27 0.55 10.22 -14.09
N GLY A 28 0.71 10.18 -12.77
CA GLY A 28 0.15 9.11 -11.92
C GLY A 28 -1.35 9.31 -11.67
N ARG A 29 -1.94 8.42 -10.87
CA ARG A 29 -3.35 8.56 -10.43
C ARG A 29 -3.53 9.73 -9.45
N GLY A 30 -2.53 10.01 -8.64
CA GLY A 30 -2.46 11.17 -7.74
C GLY A 30 -1.03 11.69 -7.58
N ALA A 31 -0.02 10.88 -7.89
CA ALA A 31 1.38 11.31 -7.88
C ALA A 31 1.72 12.02 -9.18
N VAL A 32 2.42 13.15 -9.06
CA VAL A 32 2.97 13.93 -10.18
C VAL A 32 4.50 13.89 -10.23
N THR A 33 5.12 13.13 -9.32
CA THR A 33 6.57 12.97 -9.22
C THR A 33 6.92 11.54 -8.81
N ASN A 34 8.15 11.13 -9.10
CA ASN A 34 8.72 9.86 -8.64
C ASN A 34 10.08 10.09 -7.97
N ARG A 35 10.11 10.94 -6.96
CA ARG A 35 11.34 11.26 -6.22
C ARG A 35 11.79 10.04 -5.41
N SER A 36 13.11 9.87 -5.31
CA SER A 36 13.74 8.85 -4.47
C SER A 36 13.24 8.91 -3.02
N GLY A 37 13.12 7.75 -2.39
CA GLY A 37 12.72 7.64 -0.99
C GLY A 37 13.78 8.23 -0.05
N ARG A 38 13.39 8.68 1.14
CA ARG A 38 14.27 9.31 2.14
C ARG A 38 15.42 8.43 2.64
N TYR A 39 15.37 7.13 2.38
CA TYR A 39 16.42 6.18 2.79
C TYR A 39 17.43 5.90 1.67
N GLU A 40 17.24 6.46 0.48
CA GLU A 40 18.15 6.30 -0.62
C GLU A 40 19.27 7.35 -0.55
N PRO A 41 20.55 6.93 -0.66
CA PRO A 41 21.70 7.85 -0.59
C PRO A 41 21.83 8.72 -1.85
N ILE A 42 21.16 8.34 -2.95
CA ILE A 42 21.21 9.01 -4.25
C ILE A 42 19.81 9.40 -4.68
N ALA A 43 19.60 10.66 -4.99
CA ALA A 43 18.36 11.15 -5.55
C ALA A 43 18.46 11.20 -7.09
N TYR A 44 17.48 10.60 -7.77
CA TYR A 44 17.31 10.69 -9.22
C TYR A 44 16.21 11.69 -9.52
N GLU A 45 16.53 12.72 -10.27
CA GLU A 45 15.54 13.66 -10.82
C GLU A 45 15.63 13.60 -12.35
N PRO A 46 14.50 13.32 -13.04
CA PRO A 46 14.45 13.46 -14.49
C PRO A 46 14.54 14.93 -14.86
N VAL A 47 15.53 15.29 -15.66
CA VAL A 47 15.76 16.64 -16.15
C VAL A 47 15.53 16.62 -17.66
N ASP A 48 14.72 17.56 -18.14
CA ASP A 48 14.60 17.80 -19.58
C ASP A 48 15.88 18.45 -20.09
N ASP A 49 16.63 17.71 -20.87
CA ASP A 49 17.88 18.15 -21.48
C ASP A 49 17.67 18.76 -22.88
N GLY A 50 16.41 18.92 -23.31
CA GLY A 50 16.05 19.48 -24.63
C GLY A 50 16.09 18.47 -25.77
N TRP A 51 16.36 17.18 -25.50
CA TRP A 51 16.40 16.12 -26.51
C TRP A 51 15.07 15.33 -26.60
N GLU A 52 13.99 15.86 -26.01
CA GLU A 52 12.66 15.23 -25.95
C GLU A 52 12.64 13.83 -25.31
N SER A 53 13.71 13.44 -24.62
CA SER A 53 13.85 12.15 -23.94
C SER A 53 12.75 11.88 -22.88
N LEU A 54 12.08 12.92 -22.42
CA LEU A 54 10.95 12.82 -21.49
C LEU A 54 9.61 12.56 -22.19
N ALA A 55 9.51 12.81 -23.51
CA ALA A 55 8.30 12.54 -24.30
C ALA A 55 8.11 11.02 -24.56
N GLU A 56 9.16 10.24 -24.46
CA GLU A 56 9.15 8.78 -24.63
C GLU A 56 8.76 8.00 -23.36
N LEU A 57 8.37 8.70 -22.27
CA LEU A 57 7.90 8.02 -21.08
C LEU A 57 6.61 7.26 -21.38
N GLU A 58 6.73 5.95 -21.46
CA GLU A 58 5.63 5.02 -21.70
C GLU A 58 4.45 5.25 -20.74
N ALA A 59 3.24 4.93 -21.21
CA ALA A 59 2.05 4.94 -20.36
C ALA A 59 2.32 4.07 -19.11
N LEU A 60 2.15 4.66 -17.94
CA LEU A 60 2.46 4.03 -16.66
C LEU A 60 1.61 2.79 -16.42
N ALA A 61 2.17 1.63 -16.72
CA ALA A 61 1.56 0.34 -16.41
C ALA A 61 1.75 0.02 -14.91
N THR A 62 0.73 -0.58 -14.29
CA THR A 62 0.87 -1.13 -12.94
C THR A 62 1.60 -2.46 -13.00
N GLU A 63 2.74 -2.55 -12.32
CA GLU A 63 3.48 -3.77 -12.09
C GLU A 63 3.06 -4.39 -10.75
N VAL A 64 2.76 -5.67 -10.74
CA VAL A 64 2.40 -6.37 -9.50
C VAL A 64 3.36 -7.53 -9.27
N GLN A 65 4.13 -7.43 -8.20
CA GLN A 65 4.98 -8.51 -7.74
C GLN A 65 4.24 -9.37 -6.72
N GLU A 66 4.16 -10.67 -6.98
CA GLU A 66 3.66 -11.63 -6.00
C GLU A 66 4.73 -11.96 -4.98
N VAL A 67 4.40 -11.79 -3.70
CA VAL A 67 5.34 -12.03 -2.60
C VAL A 67 4.70 -12.95 -1.57
N PRO A 68 5.38 -14.03 -1.15
CA PRO A 68 4.87 -14.88 -0.09
C PRO A 68 5.01 -14.18 1.27
N ALA A 69 3.95 -14.22 2.08
CA ALA A 69 4.00 -13.79 3.47
C ALA A 69 4.32 -14.98 4.39
N ARG A 70 5.35 -14.86 5.22
CA ARG A 70 5.63 -15.83 6.28
C ARG A 70 4.59 -15.72 7.39
N ARG A 71 4.29 -14.49 7.81
CA ARG A 71 3.21 -14.09 8.71
C ARG A 71 2.41 -12.98 8.06
N ILE A 72 1.11 -12.97 8.31
CA ILE A 72 0.21 -11.95 7.72
C ILE A 72 -0.33 -10.98 8.76
N ILE A 73 -0.47 -11.41 10.01
CA ILE A 73 -0.90 -10.55 11.10
C ILE A 73 0.29 -9.72 11.59
N THR A 74 0.16 -8.41 11.46
CA THR A 74 1.10 -7.43 12.03
C THR A 74 0.57 -6.97 13.37
N ARG A 75 1.41 -6.96 14.41
CA ARG A 75 1.06 -6.45 15.74
C ARG A 75 1.50 -5.01 15.90
N ASN A 76 0.71 -4.27 16.67
CA ASN A 76 0.96 -2.88 17.01
C ASN A 76 0.76 -2.68 18.52
N SER A 77 1.66 -1.94 19.14
CA SER A 77 1.62 -1.61 20.58
C SER A 77 1.49 -0.11 20.84
N SER A 78 1.23 0.70 19.80
CA SER A 78 1.04 2.14 19.96
C SER A 78 -0.25 2.42 20.75
N PRO A 79 -0.20 3.25 21.79
CA PRO A 79 -1.38 3.63 22.57
C PRO A 79 -2.35 4.52 21.77
N ASP A 80 -1.87 5.17 20.71
CA ASP A 80 -2.65 6.10 19.89
C ASP A 80 -3.54 5.42 18.85
N ILE A 81 -3.41 4.10 18.68
CA ILE A 81 -4.12 3.33 17.67
C ILE A 81 -5.05 2.32 18.36
N GLY A 82 -6.35 2.41 18.07
CA GLY A 82 -7.40 1.62 18.70
C GLY A 82 -7.43 0.12 18.36
N PHE A 83 -6.40 -0.41 17.68
CA PHE A 83 -6.26 -1.85 17.36
C PHE A 83 -4.82 -2.31 17.61
N ASP A 84 -4.68 -3.55 18.08
CA ASP A 84 -3.36 -4.15 18.37
C ASP A 84 -2.83 -5.05 17.25
N ARG A 85 -3.63 -5.30 16.21
CA ARG A 85 -3.27 -6.15 15.08
C ARG A 85 -3.94 -5.74 13.80
N SER A 86 -3.25 -5.95 12.69
CA SER A 86 -3.74 -5.62 11.36
C SER A 86 -3.29 -6.62 10.31
N ILE A 87 -4.03 -6.67 9.21
CA ILE A 87 -3.66 -7.38 8.00
C ILE A 87 -3.66 -6.39 6.84
N ASN A 88 -2.56 -6.39 6.08
CA ASN A 88 -2.47 -5.64 4.83
C ASN A 88 -2.06 -6.62 3.73
N PRO A 89 -3.03 -7.05 2.89
CA PRO A 89 -2.80 -8.04 1.84
C PRO A 89 -1.92 -7.54 0.71
N TYR A 90 -1.80 -6.23 0.58
CA TYR A 90 -1.02 -5.55 -0.45
C TYR A 90 -0.01 -4.57 0.15
N ARG A 91 1.01 -4.19 -0.66
CA ARG A 91 1.82 -2.98 -0.47
C ARG A 91 1.74 -2.15 -1.74
N GLY A 92 1.71 -0.82 -1.58
CA GLY A 92 1.32 0.09 -2.65
C GLY A 92 -0.19 0.05 -2.90
N CYS A 93 -0.72 1.06 -3.58
CA CYS A 93 -2.16 1.19 -3.78
C CYS A 93 -2.52 1.97 -5.04
N GLU A 94 -3.25 1.31 -5.95
CA GLU A 94 -3.71 1.92 -7.21
C GLU A 94 -4.74 3.03 -7.03
N HIS A 95 -5.32 3.22 -5.85
CA HIS A 95 -6.27 4.33 -5.65
C HIS A 95 -5.64 5.71 -5.79
N GLY A 96 -4.32 5.82 -5.60
CA GLY A 96 -3.59 7.05 -5.86
C GLY A 96 -4.01 8.26 -5.04
N CYS A 97 -4.57 8.08 -3.84
CA CYS A 97 -5.00 9.21 -3.00
C CYS A 97 -3.83 10.17 -2.74
N ILE A 98 -4.01 11.45 -3.06
CA ILE A 98 -2.97 12.48 -2.84
C ILE A 98 -2.63 12.67 -1.35
N TYR A 99 -3.60 12.45 -0.47
CA TYR A 99 -3.50 12.59 0.99
C TYR A 99 -3.09 11.29 1.70
N CYS A 100 -2.68 10.25 0.98
CA CYS A 100 -2.42 8.94 1.59
C CYS A 100 -1.18 8.95 2.48
N PHE A 101 -1.38 8.76 3.78
CA PHE A 101 -0.30 8.68 4.78
C PHE A 101 0.59 7.43 4.60
N ALA A 102 0.14 6.42 3.87
CA ALA A 102 0.88 5.18 3.67
C ALA A 102 1.98 5.29 2.58
N ARG A 103 1.97 6.33 1.75
CA ARG A 103 2.96 6.53 0.69
C ARG A 103 4.42 6.39 1.16
N PRO A 104 4.85 6.97 2.30
CA PRO A 104 6.21 6.84 2.79
C PRO A 104 6.65 5.40 3.09
N THR A 105 5.70 4.46 3.24
CA THR A 105 6.04 3.06 3.50
C THR A 105 6.74 2.39 2.31
N HIS A 106 6.60 2.93 1.10
CA HIS A 106 7.29 2.43 -0.08
C HIS A 106 8.80 2.67 -0.02
N ALA A 107 9.22 3.72 0.68
CA ALA A 107 10.63 4.00 0.89
C ALA A 107 11.39 2.88 1.65
N PHE A 108 10.69 2.08 2.48
CA PHE A 108 11.28 0.89 3.12
C PHE A 108 11.58 -0.25 2.12
N LEU A 109 11.08 -0.15 0.90
CA LEU A 109 11.31 -1.10 -0.19
C LEU A 109 12.33 -0.57 -1.21
N GLY A 110 12.96 0.59 -0.94
CA GLY A 110 13.83 1.28 -1.90
C GLY A 110 13.04 1.86 -3.09
N LEU A 111 11.75 2.15 -2.90
CA LEU A 111 10.86 2.66 -3.94
C LEU A 111 10.36 4.07 -3.58
N SER A 112 10.01 4.85 -4.61
CA SER A 112 9.48 6.19 -4.41
C SER A 112 8.10 6.17 -3.72
N PRO A 113 7.86 7.06 -2.75
CA PRO A 113 6.53 7.29 -2.20
C PRO A 113 5.58 7.98 -3.18
N GLY A 114 6.09 8.47 -4.29
CA GLY A 114 5.33 9.09 -5.37
C GLY A 114 4.67 8.06 -6.27
N LEU A 115 5.13 8.01 -7.51
CA LEU A 115 4.53 7.19 -8.55
C LEU A 115 4.69 5.69 -8.31
N ASP A 116 5.86 5.24 -7.79
CA ASP A 116 6.07 3.82 -7.51
C ASP A 116 5.04 3.26 -6.53
N PHE A 117 4.56 4.10 -5.57
CA PHE A 117 3.50 3.69 -4.65
C PHE A 117 2.19 3.30 -5.36
N GLU A 118 1.92 3.89 -6.53
CA GLU A 118 0.71 3.68 -7.32
C GLU A 118 0.87 2.62 -8.40
N THR A 119 2.11 2.32 -8.80
CA THR A 119 2.41 1.51 -9.98
C THR A 119 3.22 0.26 -9.70
N LYS A 120 4.04 0.23 -8.64
CA LYS A 120 4.83 -0.94 -8.24
C LYS A 120 4.23 -1.56 -6.98
N LEU A 121 3.36 -2.54 -7.18
CA LEU A 121 2.56 -3.13 -6.11
C LEU A 121 3.07 -4.52 -5.73
N PHE A 122 2.78 -4.90 -4.50
CA PHE A 122 3.11 -6.24 -4.00
C PHE A 122 1.84 -6.92 -3.49
N ALA A 123 1.58 -8.13 -3.98
CA ALA A 123 0.41 -8.93 -3.59
C ALA A 123 0.86 -10.15 -2.77
N LYS A 124 0.33 -10.30 -1.55
CA LYS A 124 0.61 -11.44 -0.68
C LYS A 124 -0.36 -12.58 -1.00
N THR A 125 -0.08 -13.31 -2.07
CA THR A 125 -1.01 -14.29 -2.65
C THR A 125 -1.34 -15.46 -1.73
N ASN A 126 -0.46 -15.79 -0.78
CA ASN A 126 -0.65 -16.83 0.22
C ASN A 126 -1.24 -16.32 1.55
N ALA A 127 -1.79 -15.11 1.59
CA ALA A 127 -2.25 -14.45 2.82
C ALA A 127 -3.26 -15.29 3.62
N ALA A 128 -4.22 -15.92 2.95
CA ALA A 128 -5.23 -16.77 3.60
C ALA A 128 -4.59 -17.97 4.30
N ALA A 129 -3.72 -18.71 3.62
CA ALA A 129 -3.02 -19.86 4.20
C ALA A 129 -2.07 -19.45 5.35
N ALA A 130 -1.45 -18.27 5.26
CA ALA A 130 -0.65 -17.73 6.36
C ALA A 130 -1.54 -17.38 7.55
N LEU A 131 -2.72 -16.80 7.32
CA LEU A 131 -3.69 -16.48 8.35
C LEU A 131 -4.20 -17.74 9.06
N GLU A 132 -4.58 -18.77 8.34
CA GLU A 132 -5.02 -20.05 8.94
C GLU A 132 -3.98 -20.62 9.89
N ARG A 133 -2.70 -20.63 9.49
CA ARG A 133 -1.61 -21.10 10.35
C ARG A 133 -1.45 -20.27 11.62
N GLU A 134 -1.57 -18.93 11.48
CA GLU A 134 -1.42 -18.03 12.63
C GLU A 134 -2.60 -18.14 13.60
N LEU A 135 -3.82 -18.33 13.10
CA LEU A 135 -5.01 -18.53 13.93
C LEU A 135 -5.00 -19.89 14.66
N ALA A 136 -4.38 -20.91 14.06
CA ALA A 136 -4.22 -22.24 14.64
C ALA A 136 -3.12 -22.33 15.72
N GLU A 137 -2.30 -21.28 15.91
CA GLU A 137 -1.27 -21.28 16.96
C GLU A 137 -1.93 -21.40 18.35
N PRO A 138 -1.51 -22.34 19.24
CA PRO A 138 -2.12 -22.52 20.57
C PRO A 138 -2.08 -21.26 21.46
N SER A 139 -1.09 -20.39 21.23
CA SER A 139 -0.93 -19.12 21.93
C SER A 139 -1.78 -17.99 21.36
N TYR A 140 -2.45 -18.22 20.22
CA TYR A 140 -3.27 -17.18 19.60
C TYR A 140 -4.49 -16.85 20.48
N ARG A 141 -4.76 -15.56 20.63
CA ARG A 141 -5.96 -15.06 21.32
C ARG A 141 -6.71 -14.15 20.38
N PRO A 142 -7.96 -14.46 20.03
CA PRO A 142 -8.77 -13.65 19.12
C PRO A 142 -8.99 -12.23 19.66
N ARG A 143 -8.77 -11.24 18.81
CA ARG A 143 -9.11 -9.84 19.01
C ARG A 143 -9.31 -9.23 17.64
N THR A 144 -10.09 -8.16 17.53
CA THR A 144 -10.43 -7.55 16.25
C THR A 144 -9.19 -7.26 15.41
N ILE A 145 -9.14 -7.84 14.21
CA ILE A 145 -8.11 -7.53 13.21
C ILE A 145 -8.57 -6.34 12.38
N ALA A 146 -7.75 -5.31 12.28
CA ALA A 146 -7.98 -4.19 11.39
C ALA A 146 -7.40 -4.47 10.00
N ILE A 147 -8.20 -4.28 8.95
CA ILE A 147 -7.77 -4.45 7.54
C ILE A 147 -7.97 -3.12 6.80
N GLY A 148 -7.03 -2.75 5.96
CA GLY A 148 -7.07 -1.46 5.25
C GLY A 148 -6.40 -0.32 6.03
N THR A 149 -5.57 -0.65 6.99
CA THR A 149 -4.88 0.33 7.84
C THR A 149 -3.64 0.94 7.19
N ASN A 150 -3.18 0.40 6.07
CA ASN A 150 -2.03 0.91 5.32
C ASN A 150 -2.36 1.07 3.83
N THR A 151 -2.90 0.03 3.21
CA THR A 151 -3.33 0.06 1.80
C THR A 151 -4.78 -0.38 1.71
N ASP A 152 -5.53 0.16 0.75
CA ASP A 152 -6.92 -0.27 0.56
C ASP A 152 -6.96 -1.74 0.15
N PRO A 153 -7.64 -2.61 0.93
CA PRO A 153 -7.72 -4.04 0.65
C PRO A 153 -8.56 -4.36 -0.59
N TYR A 154 -9.42 -3.44 -1.02
CA TYR A 154 -10.27 -3.56 -2.20
C TYR A 154 -9.83 -2.67 -3.34
N GLN A 155 -8.53 -2.35 -3.41
CA GLN A 155 -7.95 -1.63 -4.55
C GLN A 155 -8.14 -2.42 -5.87
N PRO A 156 -8.01 -1.79 -7.05
CA PRO A 156 -8.37 -2.41 -8.33
C PRO A 156 -7.78 -3.79 -8.60
N ILE A 157 -6.53 -4.07 -8.21
CA ILE A 157 -5.90 -5.39 -8.40
C ILE A 157 -6.62 -6.52 -7.63
N GLU A 158 -7.37 -6.20 -6.58
CA GLU A 158 -8.15 -7.20 -5.83
C GLU A 158 -9.22 -7.89 -6.70
N ARG A 159 -9.64 -7.27 -7.81
CA ARG A 159 -10.54 -7.91 -8.79
C ARG A 159 -9.91 -9.19 -9.36
N ARG A 160 -8.60 -9.14 -9.60
CA ARG A 160 -7.82 -10.27 -10.15
C ARG A 160 -7.37 -11.23 -9.06
N TYR A 161 -6.76 -10.69 -8.00
CA TYR A 161 -6.10 -11.51 -6.99
C TYR A 161 -7.05 -12.15 -5.98
N ARG A 162 -8.18 -11.52 -5.68
CA ARG A 162 -9.23 -12.01 -4.76
C ARG A 162 -8.68 -12.46 -3.40
N ILE A 163 -7.65 -11.78 -2.90
CA ILE A 163 -6.98 -12.12 -1.63
C ILE A 163 -7.92 -11.82 -0.46
N MET A 164 -8.63 -10.68 -0.50
CA MET A 164 -9.59 -10.31 0.55
C MET A 164 -10.70 -11.33 0.70
N ARG A 165 -11.26 -11.83 -0.41
CA ARG A 165 -12.28 -12.87 -0.39
C ARG A 165 -11.81 -14.08 0.43
N ARG A 166 -10.61 -14.58 0.12
CA ARG A 166 -10.02 -15.73 0.82
C ARG A 166 -9.71 -15.45 2.28
N ILE A 167 -9.26 -14.25 2.62
CA ILE A 167 -9.05 -13.84 4.02
C ILE A 167 -10.37 -13.84 4.78
N LEU A 168 -11.47 -13.31 4.19
CA LEU A 168 -12.79 -13.30 4.81
C LEU A 168 -13.35 -14.70 5.00
N GLU A 169 -13.14 -15.62 4.06
CA GLU A 169 -13.52 -17.02 4.21
C GLU A 169 -12.88 -17.66 5.44
N VAL A 170 -11.57 -17.44 5.64
CA VAL A 170 -10.83 -17.92 6.82
C VAL A 170 -11.37 -17.29 8.11
N LEU A 171 -11.53 -15.96 8.13
CA LEU A 171 -12.04 -15.25 9.31
C LEU A 171 -13.47 -15.66 9.67
N SER A 172 -14.33 -15.86 8.66
CA SER A 172 -15.70 -16.32 8.83
C SER A 172 -15.77 -17.72 9.41
N ALA A 173 -14.94 -18.66 8.89
CA ALA A 173 -14.83 -20.03 9.39
C ALA A 173 -14.33 -20.08 10.84
N ALA A 174 -13.36 -19.22 11.18
CA ALA A 174 -12.80 -19.11 12.52
C ALA A 174 -13.67 -18.32 13.52
N ASN A 175 -14.83 -17.79 13.12
CA ASN A 175 -15.64 -16.84 13.91
C ASN A 175 -14.82 -15.67 14.44
N HIS A 176 -13.91 -15.14 13.65
CA HIS A 176 -12.93 -14.14 14.07
C HIS A 176 -13.42 -12.70 13.79
N PRO A 177 -13.37 -11.78 14.78
CA PRO A 177 -13.79 -10.40 14.58
C PRO A 177 -12.83 -9.62 13.69
N VAL A 178 -13.38 -8.78 12.80
CA VAL A 178 -12.62 -7.95 11.84
C VAL A 178 -13.25 -6.57 11.66
N GLY A 179 -12.40 -5.55 11.53
CA GLY A 179 -12.78 -4.22 11.06
C GLY A 179 -12.12 -3.92 9.73
N ILE A 180 -12.88 -3.45 8.77
CA ILE A 180 -12.39 -3.17 7.41
C ILE A 180 -12.54 -1.69 7.11
N VAL A 181 -11.48 -1.07 6.61
CA VAL A 181 -11.51 0.30 6.10
C VAL A 181 -11.22 0.27 4.60
N THR A 182 -12.17 0.74 3.83
CA THR A 182 -12.05 0.84 2.36
C THR A 182 -12.86 2.01 1.83
N LYS A 183 -12.41 2.58 0.73
CA LYS A 183 -13.18 3.54 -0.07
C LYS A 183 -13.76 2.92 -1.34
N SER A 184 -13.51 1.64 -1.55
CA SER A 184 -13.83 0.95 -2.80
C SER A 184 -15.19 0.28 -2.75
N ALA A 185 -16.04 0.55 -3.74
CA ALA A 185 -17.29 -0.17 -3.94
C ALA A 185 -17.08 -1.67 -4.24
N LEU A 186 -15.84 -2.12 -4.53
CA LEU A 186 -15.53 -3.53 -4.75
C LEU A 186 -15.81 -4.39 -3.51
N VAL A 187 -15.91 -3.81 -2.32
CA VAL A 187 -16.32 -4.50 -1.09
C VAL A 187 -17.69 -5.18 -1.24
N LEU A 188 -18.58 -4.65 -2.07
CA LEU A 188 -19.91 -5.23 -2.35
C LEU A 188 -19.83 -6.61 -3.00
N ARG A 189 -18.71 -6.97 -3.64
CA ARG A 189 -18.48 -8.32 -4.18
C ARG A 189 -18.56 -9.40 -3.10
N ASP A 190 -18.15 -9.09 -1.88
CA ASP A 190 -18.04 -10.02 -0.76
C ASP A 190 -19.19 -9.85 0.26
N LEU A 191 -20.29 -9.22 -0.17
CA LEU A 191 -21.43 -8.91 0.70
C LEU A 191 -22.08 -10.15 1.32
N ASP A 192 -22.05 -11.28 0.64
CA ASP A 192 -22.54 -12.56 1.14
C ASP A 192 -21.81 -12.98 2.44
N LEU A 193 -20.49 -12.95 2.44
CA LEU A 193 -19.67 -13.24 3.63
C LEU A 193 -19.84 -12.17 4.70
N LEU A 194 -19.77 -10.90 4.29
CA LEU A 194 -19.88 -9.77 5.20
C LEU A 194 -21.23 -9.74 5.93
N SER A 195 -22.34 -10.01 5.24
CA SER A 195 -23.67 -10.07 5.86
C SER A 195 -23.77 -11.23 6.85
N SER A 196 -23.24 -12.40 6.49
CA SER A 196 -23.20 -13.55 7.40
C SER A 196 -22.36 -13.28 8.65
N MET A 197 -21.20 -12.62 8.48
CA MET A 197 -20.34 -12.23 9.60
C MET A 197 -20.99 -11.12 10.46
N ALA A 198 -21.66 -10.16 9.84
CA ALA A 198 -22.37 -9.09 10.53
C ALA A 198 -23.52 -9.62 11.41
N ALA A 199 -24.27 -10.59 10.91
CA ALA A 199 -25.34 -11.25 11.70
C ALA A 199 -24.80 -11.93 12.98
N ARG A 200 -23.52 -12.27 13.00
CA ARG A 200 -22.79 -12.82 14.17
C ARG A 200 -22.04 -11.75 14.98
N GLY A 201 -22.15 -10.47 14.62
CA GLY A 201 -21.42 -9.38 15.28
C GLY A 201 -19.89 -9.37 15.03
N LEU A 202 -19.45 -10.04 13.97
CA LEU A 202 -18.02 -10.29 13.71
C LEU A 202 -17.37 -9.28 12.75
N VAL A 203 -18.12 -8.41 12.07
CA VAL A 203 -17.56 -7.49 11.09
C VAL A 203 -18.12 -6.09 11.23
N LYS A 204 -17.23 -5.10 11.02
CA LYS A 204 -17.55 -3.69 10.75
C LYS A 204 -16.84 -3.25 9.48
N VAL A 205 -17.53 -2.55 8.60
CA VAL A 205 -16.97 -1.95 7.37
C VAL A 205 -17.23 -0.46 7.39
#